data_f9f8bf61ddd67be3ae0ef66095f91e4f
#
_entry.id   f9f8bf61ddd67be3ae0ef66095f91e4f
#
_cell.length_a   1.000
_cell.length_b   1.000
_cell.length_c   1.000
_cell.angle_alpha   90.00
_cell.angle_beta   90.00
_cell.angle_gamma   90.00
#
_symmetry.space_group_name_H-M   'P 1'
#
loop_
_entity.id
_entity.type
_entity.pdbx_description
1 polymer ?
#
loop_
_entity_poly.entity_id
_entity_poly.type
_entity_poly.pdbx_seq_one_letter_code
_entity_poly.pdbx_strand_id
1 'polypeptide(L)'
;MKSRDTRRKFGQNYLIDPAILIQMGGAINPKKSENILEIGPGLGALTNQINLEGVNIVGIDIDEENINYLKKKFHGPARFSFVKENILKYQLKDTNQRIVG
;
A
#
# COMPACT_ATOMS: atom_id res chain seq x y z
N MET A 1 16.18 15.79 -8.74
CA MET A 1 14.96 15.60 -9.45
C MET A 1 15.01 14.42 -10.41
N LYS A 2 15.98 14.42 -11.29
CA LYS A 2 16.06 13.35 -12.28
C LYS A 2 16.24 11.98 -11.67
N SER A 3 17.09 11.87 -10.64
CA SER A 3 17.32 10.57 -10.04
C SER A 3 16.07 10.04 -9.35
N ARG A 4 15.27 10.92 -8.76
CA ARG A 4 14.03 10.50 -8.13
C ARG A 4 13.02 10.02 -9.17
N ASP A 5 12.88 10.80 -10.24
CA ASP A 5 11.99 10.41 -11.33
C ASP A 5 12.44 9.09 -11.96
N THR A 6 13.75 8.95 -12.15
CA THR A 6 14.30 7.74 -12.72
C THR A 6 14.03 6.55 -11.83
N ARG A 7 14.25 6.67 -10.53
CA ARG A 7 13.99 5.57 -9.60
C ARG A 7 12.52 5.19 -9.58
N ARG A 8 11.65 6.20 -9.56
CA ARG A 8 10.23 5.94 -9.57
C ARG A 8 9.82 5.23 -10.85
N LYS A 9 10.36 5.69 -11.95
CA LYS A 9 10.05 5.12 -13.25
C LYS A 9 10.55 3.67 -13.35
N PHE A 10 11.78 3.42 -12.94
CA PHE A 10 12.36 2.09 -13.06
C PHE A 10 11.95 1.17 -11.92
N GLY A 11 11.78 1.71 -10.73
CA GLY A 11 11.46 0.90 -9.57
C GLY A 11 9.99 0.57 -9.45
N GLN A 12 9.12 1.50 -9.80
CA GLN A 12 7.69 1.32 -9.62
C GLN A 12 6.96 1.02 -10.92
N ASN A 13 7.20 1.83 -11.94
CA ASN A 13 6.42 1.70 -13.17
C ASN A 13 6.73 0.43 -13.93
N TYR A 14 7.95 -0.02 -13.90
CA TYR A 14 8.33 -1.24 -14.58
C TYR A 14 7.73 -2.48 -13.98
N LEU A 15 7.49 -2.44 -12.68
CA LEU A 15 7.02 -3.62 -11.98
C LEU A 15 5.50 -3.68 -11.93
N ILE A 16 4.84 -2.65 -12.46
CA ILE A 16 3.39 -2.61 -12.43
C ILE A 16 2.85 -3.21 -13.72
N ASP A 17 2.73 -4.53 -13.70
CA ASP A 17 2.03 -5.26 -14.74
C ASP A 17 0.64 -5.54 -14.21
N PRO A 18 -0.42 -5.08 -14.88
CA PRO A 18 -1.78 -5.29 -14.39
C PRO A 18 -2.11 -6.75 -14.10
N ALA A 19 -1.61 -7.67 -14.93
CA ALA A 19 -1.87 -9.09 -14.70
C ALA A 19 -1.21 -9.57 -13.41
N ILE A 20 0.02 -9.13 -13.16
CA ILE A 20 0.74 -9.49 -11.95
C ILE A 20 0.05 -8.89 -10.72
N LEU A 21 -0.39 -7.64 -10.82
CA LEU A 21 -1.08 -6.99 -9.71
C LEU A 21 -2.36 -7.73 -9.36
N ILE A 22 -3.11 -8.15 -10.35
CA ILE A 22 -4.32 -8.92 -10.12
C ILE A 22 -3.99 -10.23 -9.42
N GLN A 23 -2.94 -10.90 -9.85
CA GLN A 23 -2.50 -12.13 -9.21
C GLN A 23 -2.08 -11.91 -7.76
N MET A 24 -1.36 -10.83 -7.51
CA MET A 24 -0.95 -10.50 -6.14
C MET A 24 -2.15 -10.22 -5.25
N GLY A 25 -3.10 -9.44 -5.76
CA GLY A 25 -4.33 -9.18 -5.03
C GLY A 25 -5.10 -10.44 -4.72
N GLY A 26 -5.19 -11.34 -5.72
CA GLY A 26 -5.82 -12.63 -5.53
C GLY A 26 -5.13 -13.50 -4.50
N ALA A 27 -3.79 -13.47 -4.49
CA ALA A 27 -3.02 -14.22 -3.51
C ALA A 27 -3.22 -13.69 -2.10
N ILE A 28 -3.28 -12.37 -1.96
CA ILE A 28 -3.56 -11.73 -0.67
C ILE A 28 -4.98 -12.07 -0.23
N ASN A 29 -5.94 -11.99 -1.15
CA ASN A 29 -7.32 -12.36 -0.90
C ASN A 29 -7.84 -11.77 0.41
N PRO A 30 -7.92 -10.43 0.51
CA PRO A 30 -8.29 -9.81 1.77
C PRO A 30 -9.73 -10.17 2.14
N LYS A 31 -9.95 -10.39 3.42
CA LYS A 31 -11.24 -10.75 3.94
C LYS A 31 -11.84 -9.63 4.75
N LYS A 32 -13.16 -9.64 4.83
CA LYS A 32 -13.91 -8.66 5.61
C LYS A 32 -13.39 -8.66 7.05
N SER A 33 -13.20 -7.47 7.60
CA SER A 33 -12.69 -7.23 8.94
C SER A 33 -11.21 -7.57 9.13
N GLU A 34 -10.53 -7.96 8.07
CA GLU A 34 -9.10 -8.24 8.15
C GLU A 34 -8.31 -6.94 8.26
N ASN A 35 -7.23 -6.97 9.04
CA ASN A 35 -6.30 -5.87 9.17
C ASN A 35 -5.06 -6.16 8.35
N ILE A 36 -4.75 -5.29 7.41
CA ILE A 36 -3.59 -5.46 6.53
C ILE A 36 -2.67 -4.26 6.69
N LEU A 37 -1.39 -4.56 6.87
CA LEU A 37 -0.33 -3.55 6.89
C LEU A 37 0.42 -3.64 5.57
N GLU A 38 0.32 -2.61 4.76
CA GLU A 38 1.04 -2.56 3.49
C GLU A 38 2.28 -1.71 3.65
N ILE A 39 3.44 -2.30 3.34
CA ILE A 39 4.71 -1.62 3.44
C ILE A 39 5.10 -1.10 2.06
N GLY A 40 5.36 0.21 1.98
CA GLY A 40 5.80 0.85 0.75
C GLY A 40 4.75 0.85 -0.34
N PRO A 41 3.51 1.32 -0.04
CA PRO A 41 2.46 1.30 -1.06
C PRO A 41 2.75 2.14 -2.29
N GLY A 42 3.68 3.09 -2.20
CA GLY A 42 4.03 3.94 -3.33
C GLY A 42 2.84 4.74 -3.82
N LEU A 43 2.44 4.53 -5.06
CA LEU A 43 1.29 5.21 -5.64
C LEU A 43 0.01 4.38 -5.55
N GLY A 44 0.06 3.27 -4.85
CA GLY A 44 -1.13 2.52 -4.50
C GLY A 44 -1.57 1.47 -5.50
N ALA A 45 -0.66 0.99 -6.34
CA ALA A 45 -1.04 -0.02 -7.34
C ALA A 45 -1.53 -1.30 -6.67
N LEU A 46 -0.79 -1.83 -5.70
CA LEU A 46 -1.23 -3.01 -4.97
C LEU A 46 -2.37 -2.66 -4.03
N THR A 47 -2.31 -1.49 -3.41
CA THR A 47 -3.37 -1.01 -2.54
C THR A 47 -4.73 -1.09 -3.23
N ASN A 48 -4.75 -0.71 -4.50
CA ASN A 48 -5.99 -0.74 -5.28
C ASN A 48 -6.56 -2.15 -5.42
N GLN A 49 -5.70 -3.16 -5.45
CA GLN A 49 -6.13 -4.55 -5.60
C GLN A 49 -6.71 -5.13 -4.31
N ILE A 50 -6.37 -4.54 -3.17
CA ILE A 50 -6.87 -5.02 -1.87
C ILE A 50 -7.88 -4.05 -1.26
N ASN A 51 -8.31 -3.05 -2.02
CA ASN A 51 -9.27 -2.04 -1.58
C ASN A 51 -10.69 -2.60 -1.67
N LEU A 52 -11.05 -3.38 -0.68
CA LEU A 52 -12.36 -4.05 -0.64
C LEU A 52 -13.10 -3.64 0.61
N GLU A 53 -14.43 -3.67 0.51
CA GLU A 53 -15.28 -3.25 1.61
C GLU A 53 -15.03 -4.09 2.87
N GLY A 54 -14.91 -3.41 3.99
CA GLY A 54 -14.71 -4.07 5.27
C GLY A 54 -13.26 -4.40 5.60
N VAL A 55 -12.35 -4.23 4.65
CA VAL A 55 -10.92 -4.46 4.90
C VAL A 55 -10.33 -3.20 5.54
N ASN A 56 -9.46 -3.39 6.52
CA ASN A 56 -8.75 -2.30 7.16
C ASN A 56 -7.30 -2.30 6.69
N ILE A 57 -6.87 -1.21 6.08
CA ILE A 57 -5.54 -1.12 5.47
C ILE A 57 -4.77 0.02 6.11
N VAL A 58 -3.60 -0.30 6.64
CA VAL A 58 -2.62 0.70 7.07
C VAL A 58 -1.47 0.66 6.07
N GLY A 59 -1.25 1.77 5.39
CA GLY A 59 -0.12 1.89 4.46
C GLY A 59 0.98 2.72 5.08
N ILE A 60 2.20 2.19 5.08
CA ILE A 60 3.35 2.87 5.65
C ILE A 60 4.36 3.13 4.56
N ASP A 61 4.73 4.39 4.38
CA ASP A 61 5.70 4.79 3.40
C ASP A 61 6.59 5.87 4.01
N ILE A 62 7.86 5.84 3.65
CA ILE A 62 8.79 6.87 4.12
C ILE A 62 8.65 8.17 3.35
N ASP A 63 8.03 8.11 2.18
CA ASP A 63 7.89 9.23 1.28
C ASP A 63 6.59 9.99 1.56
N GLU A 64 6.75 11.21 2.07
CA GLU A 64 5.60 12.05 2.41
C GLU A 64 4.73 12.37 1.21
N GLU A 65 5.32 12.53 0.03
CA GLU A 65 4.54 12.80 -1.17
C GLU A 65 3.64 11.63 -1.52
N ASN A 66 4.15 10.41 -1.36
CA ASN A 66 3.34 9.23 -1.58
C ASN A 66 2.17 9.19 -0.61
N ILE A 67 2.45 9.46 0.67
CA ILE A 67 1.40 9.46 1.69
C ILE A 67 0.31 10.49 1.36
N ASN A 68 0.71 11.69 0.97
CA ASN A 68 -0.24 12.72 0.61
C ASN A 68 -1.08 12.33 -0.60
N TYR A 69 -0.45 11.72 -1.59
CA TYR A 69 -1.14 11.23 -2.77
C TYR A 69 -2.16 10.16 -2.43
N LEU A 70 -1.74 9.19 -1.60
CA LEU A 70 -2.60 8.09 -1.21
C LEU A 70 -3.82 8.57 -0.43
N LYS A 71 -3.62 9.53 0.47
CA LYS A 71 -4.72 10.09 1.24
C LYS A 71 -5.75 10.77 0.35
N LYS A 72 -5.32 11.34 -0.75
CA LYS A 72 -6.25 11.99 -1.68
C LYS A 72 -6.92 10.98 -2.59
N LYS A 73 -6.23 9.91 -2.93
CA LYS A 73 -6.72 8.95 -3.91
C LYS A 73 -7.69 7.93 -3.30
N PHE A 74 -7.40 7.46 -2.09
CA PHE A 74 -8.15 6.34 -1.51
C PHE A 74 -9.06 6.83 -0.40
N HIS A 75 -10.37 6.69 -0.61
CA HIS A 75 -11.39 7.10 0.36
C HIS A 75 -12.33 5.97 0.75
N GLY A 76 -12.21 4.83 0.12
CA GLY A 76 -13.03 3.66 0.34
C GLY A 76 -12.95 2.77 -0.88
N PRO A 77 -13.62 1.62 -0.90
CA PRO A 77 -14.50 1.06 0.13
C PRO A 77 -13.79 0.49 1.36
N ALA A 78 -12.48 0.22 1.28
CA ALA A 78 -11.72 -0.20 2.45
C ALA A 78 -11.55 0.98 3.41
N ARG A 79 -11.16 0.69 4.63
CA ARG A 79 -10.81 1.71 5.62
C ARG A 79 -9.31 1.90 5.57
N PHE A 80 -8.88 3.14 5.33
CA PHE A 80 -7.48 3.45 5.11
C PHE A 80 -6.90 4.29 6.21
N SER A 81 -5.65 4.01 6.55
CA SER A 81 -4.81 4.88 7.33
C SER A 81 -3.44 4.88 6.67
N PHE A 82 -2.96 6.04 6.26
CA PHE A 82 -1.65 6.16 5.61
C PHE A 82 -0.71 6.94 6.51
N VAL A 83 0.42 6.33 6.84
CA VAL A 83 1.35 6.86 7.81
C VAL A 83 2.72 7.02 7.18
N LYS A 84 3.29 8.22 7.31
CA LYS A 84 4.68 8.43 6.93
C LYS A 84 5.56 7.94 8.06
N GLU A 85 6.26 6.84 7.83
CA GLU A 85 7.13 6.27 8.85
C GLU A 85 8.13 5.32 8.20
N ASN A 86 9.27 5.18 8.85
CA ASN A 86 10.22 4.13 8.52
C ASN A 86 9.73 2.85 9.16
N ILE A 87 9.52 1.81 8.34
CA ILE A 87 8.99 0.55 8.84
C ILE A 87 9.85 -0.04 9.95
N LEU A 88 11.15 0.21 9.92
CA LEU A 88 12.05 -0.30 10.95
C LEU A 88 11.78 0.34 12.31
N LYS A 89 11.13 1.50 12.32
CA LYS A 89 10.79 2.21 13.56
C LYS A 89 9.32 2.09 13.91
N TYR A 90 8.52 1.51 13.02
CA TYR A 90 7.09 1.39 13.25
C TYR A 90 6.82 0.31 14.28
N GLN A 91 6.03 0.65 15.28
CA GLN A 91 5.66 -0.33 16.31
C GLN A 91 4.32 -0.94 15.95
N LEU A 92 4.35 -2.25 15.75
CA LEU A 92 3.14 -3.00 15.49
C LEU A 92 2.35 -3.10 16.78
N LYS A 93 1.19 -2.47 16.82
CA LYS A 93 0.34 -2.48 17.99
C LYS A 93 -0.67 -3.62 17.96
N ASP A 94 -0.93 -4.14 16.79
CA ASP A 94 -1.91 -5.18 16.56
C ASP A 94 -1.20 -6.39 15.96
N THR A 95 -1.19 -7.49 16.71
CA THR A 95 -0.55 -8.72 16.26
C THR A 95 -1.40 -9.48 15.25
N ASN A 96 -2.65 -9.04 15.03
CA ASN A 96 -3.55 -9.67 14.06
C ASN A 96 -3.45 -9.06 12.68
N GLN A 97 -2.42 -8.26 12.43
CA GLN A 97 -2.21 -7.67 11.13
C GLN A 97 -1.46 -8.63 10.22
N ARG A 98 -1.90 -8.69 8.97
CA ARG A 98 -1.18 -9.40 7.92
C ARG A 98 -0.36 -8.37 7.15
N ILE A 99 0.93 -8.66 6.98
CA ILE A 99 1.87 -7.72 6.36
C ILE A 99 2.03 -8.08 4.89
N VAL A 100 1.89 -7.10 4.02
CA VAL A 100 2.07 -7.26 2.59
C VAL A 100 2.95 -6.12 2.06
N GLY A 101 3.47 -6.30 0.86
CA GLY A 101 4.26 -5.24 0.25
C GLY A 101 5.50 -5.70 -0.47
#